data_0c46c082f5bfe9efa3375011e7b71130
#
_entry.id   0c46c082f5bfe9efa3375011e7b71130
#
_cell.length_a   1.000
_cell.length_b   1.000
_cell.length_c   1.000
_cell.angle_alpha   90.00
_cell.angle_beta   90.00
_cell.angle_gamma   90.00
#
_symmetry.space_group_name_H-M   'P 1'
#
loop_
_entity.id
_entity.type
_entity.pdbx_description
1 polymer ?
#
loop_
_entity_poly.entity_id
_entity_poly.type
_entity_poly.pdbx_seq_one_letter_code
_entity_poly.pdbx_strand_id
1 'polypeptide(L)'
;MKIPILYINLDSRNDRKEEMEKILKGFNYERVTAIKNDDGYIGCCLSHIKCLEIAKSRNYQKVIILEDDFMFKENHNFNNMELPEDYDVFLLSNLIKSCVSINDRFNRIYHCEWTSGHIVNESIYDDLIQNLYEGMWDRSKNGKSRSNNLDIYWMKLMKNYNFISNKTCVGTQRSGYSDIKGENISRFN
;
A
#
# COMPACT_ATOMS: atom_id res chain seq x y z
N MET A 1 0.08 -20.12 -6.12
CA MET A 1 -1.29 -19.50 -6.05
C MET A 1 -1.15 -18.04 -6.44
N LYS A 2 -1.91 -17.56 -7.41
CA LYS A 2 -1.81 -16.13 -7.82
C LYS A 2 -2.62 -15.30 -6.81
N ILE A 3 -1.94 -14.44 -6.05
CA ILE A 3 -2.59 -13.52 -5.12
C ILE A 3 -3.40 -12.51 -5.93
N PRO A 4 -4.70 -12.27 -5.62
CA PRO A 4 -5.48 -11.23 -6.29
C PRO A 4 -4.88 -9.85 -6.11
N ILE A 5 -4.95 -9.02 -7.16
CA ILE A 5 -4.43 -7.66 -7.15
C ILE A 5 -5.60 -6.69 -7.24
N LEU A 6 -5.69 -5.76 -6.31
CA LEU A 6 -6.58 -4.62 -6.34
C LEU A 6 -5.74 -3.36 -6.50
N TYR A 7 -5.99 -2.55 -7.56
CA TYR A 7 -5.30 -1.28 -7.67
C TYR A 7 -6.26 -0.10 -7.57
N ILE A 8 -5.88 0.88 -6.76
CA ILE A 8 -6.65 2.08 -6.46
C ILE A 8 -6.32 3.15 -7.48
N ASN A 9 -7.35 3.73 -8.13
CA ASN A 9 -7.14 4.79 -9.11
C ASN A 9 -8.35 5.72 -9.16
N LEU A 10 -8.13 7.03 -9.19
CA LEU A 10 -9.16 8.05 -9.40
C LEU A 10 -9.70 7.98 -10.84
N ASP A 11 -11.01 8.16 -11.03
CA ASP A 11 -11.63 8.16 -12.35
C ASP A 11 -11.11 9.29 -13.25
N SER A 12 -10.64 10.38 -12.66
CA SER A 12 -10.01 11.50 -13.39
C SER A 12 -8.59 11.22 -13.88
N ARG A 13 -7.92 10.15 -13.39
CA ARG A 13 -6.53 9.83 -13.70
C ARG A 13 -6.43 8.69 -14.71
N ASN A 14 -6.93 8.92 -15.94
CA ASN A 14 -6.81 7.98 -17.04
C ASN A 14 -5.36 7.72 -17.44
N ASP A 15 -4.49 8.72 -17.34
CA ASP A 15 -3.06 8.61 -17.55
C ASP A 15 -2.44 7.49 -16.70
N ARG A 16 -2.71 7.52 -15.39
CA ARG A 16 -2.22 6.52 -14.43
C ARG A 16 -2.89 5.15 -14.59
N LYS A 17 -4.18 5.13 -14.95
CA LYS A 17 -4.90 3.90 -15.26
C LYS A 17 -4.22 3.13 -16.38
N GLU A 18 -3.94 3.79 -17.51
CA GLU A 18 -3.27 3.17 -18.67
C GLU A 18 -1.89 2.62 -18.32
N GLU A 19 -1.16 3.31 -17.46
CA GLU A 19 0.16 2.87 -17.00
C GLU A 19 0.07 1.64 -16.10
N MET A 20 -0.89 1.61 -15.15
CA MET A 20 -1.13 0.44 -14.30
C MET A 20 -1.57 -0.77 -15.12
N GLU A 21 -2.44 -0.60 -16.10
CA GLU A 21 -2.87 -1.69 -16.98
C GLU A 21 -1.70 -2.28 -17.82
N LYS A 22 -0.73 -1.46 -18.20
CA LYS A 22 0.51 -1.94 -18.83
C LYS A 22 1.37 -2.75 -17.87
N ILE A 23 1.57 -2.25 -16.63
CA ILE A 23 2.36 -2.92 -15.58
C ILE A 23 1.73 -4.24 -15.18
N LEU A 24 0.40 -4.29 -15.08
CA LEU A 24 -0.36 -5.44 -14.61
C LEU A 24 -0.78 -6.41 -15.73
N LYS A 25 -0.39 -6.15 -16.97
CA LYS A 25 -0.70 -7.02 -18.11
C LYS A 25 -0.23 -8.46 -17.84
N GLY A 26 -1.17 -9.40 -17.93
CA GLY A 26 -0.92 -10.83 -17.70
C GLY A 26 -1.09 -11.28 -16.24
N PHE A 27 -1.41 -10.37 -15.32
CA PHE A 27 -1.81 -10.69 -13.95
C PHE A 27 -3.33 -10.67 -13.79
N ASN A 28 -3.83 -11.30 -12.73
CA ASN A 28 -5.23 -11.22 -12.34
C ASN A 28 -5.43 -9.99 -11.44
N TYR A 29 -5.95 -8.92 -11.98
CA TYR A 29 -6.15 -7.66 -11.27
C TYR A 29 -7.54 -7.08 -11.46
N GLU A 30 -7.94 -6.24 -10.53
CA GLU A 30 -9.16 -5.45 -10.58
C GLU A 30 -8.85 -4.00 -10.21
N ARG A 31 -9.39 -3.06 -10.99
CA ARG A 31 -9.35 -1.64 -10.66
C ARG A 31 -10.42 -1.33 -9.62
N VAL A 32 -10.00 -0.70 -8.53
CA VAL A 32 -10.89 -0.15 -7.51
C VAL A 32 -10.94 1.36 -7.67
N THR A 33 -12.12 1.91 -8.00
CA THR A 33 -12.31 3.35 -8.06
C THR A 33 -12.00 3.97 -6.72
N ALA A 34 -11.02 4.87 -6.69
CA ALA A 34 -10.61 5.60 -5.50
C ALA A 34 -11.72 6.52 -4.99
N ILE A 35 -11.80 6.67 -3.68
CA ILE A 35 -12.78 7.56 -3.03
C ILE A 35 -12.18 8.97 -3.01
N LYS A 36 -12.82 9.89 -3.75
CA LYS A 36 -12.44 11.30 -3.73
C LYS A 36 -12.97 11.96 -2.45
N ASN A 37 -12.10 12.71 -1.77
CA ASN A 37 -12.44 13.49 -0.57
C ASN A 37 -11.69 14.82 -0.61
N ASP A 38 -12.24 15.87 -0.01
CA ASP A 38 -11.60 17.18 0.11
C ASP A 38 -10.29 17.12 0.91
N ASP A 39 -10.20 16.16 1.83
CA ASP A 39 -8.94 15.74 2.42
C ASP A 39 -8.42 14.48 1.70
N GLY A 40 -7.43 14.64 0.82
CA GLY A 40 -6.88 13.55 0.02
C GLY A 40 -6.36 12.36 0.84
N TYR A 41 -5.89 12.59 2.09
CA TYR A 41 -5.48 11.51 2.98
C TYR A 41 -6.68 10.69 3.48
N ILE A 42 -7.83 11.32 3.76
CA ILE A 42 -9.06 10.60 4.09
C ILE A 42 -9.53 9.79 2.89
N GLY A 43 -9.52 10.37 1.69
CA GLY A 43 -9.85 9.66 0.45
C GLY A 43 -8.95 8.44 0.22
N CYS A 44 -7.65 8.58 0.48
CA CYS A 44 -6.68 7.48 0.41
C CYS A 44 -7.03 6.38 1.41
N CYS A 45 -7.22 6.70 2.70
CA CYS A 45 -7.61 5.73 3.73
C CYS A 45 -8.88 4.98 3.36
N LEU A 46 -9.94 5.68 2.95
CA LEU A 46 -11.21 5.07 2.55
C LEU A 46 -11.05 4.15 1.35
N SER A 47 -10.16 4.48 0.41
CA SER A 47 -9.88 3.64 -0.75
C SER A 47 -9.16 2.34 -0.37
N HIS A 48 -8.20 2.41 0.57
CA HIS A 48 -7.55 1.22 1.12
C HIS A 48 -8.53 0.35 1.93
N ILE A 49 -9.39 0.95 2.76
CA ILE A 49 -10.46 0.22 3.47
C ILE A 49 -11.35 -0.51 2.48
N LYS A 50 -11.79 0.16 1.42
CA LYS A 50 -12.61 -0.46 0.37
C LYS A 50 -11.94 -1.69 -0.26
N CYS A 51 -10.62 -1.65 -0.50
CA CYS A 51 -9.88 -2.81 -0.98
C CYS A 51 -9.88 -3.97 0.03
N LEU A 52 -9.68 -3.68 1.31
CA LEU A 52 -9.71 -4.67 2.38
C LEU A 52 -11.11 -5.28 2.55
N GLU A 53 -12.16 -4.48 2.48
CA GLU A 53 -13.55 -4.95 2.53
C GLU A 53 -13.90 -5.85 1.33
N ILE A 54 -13.43 -5.52 0.12
CA ILE A 54 -13.54 -6.38 -1.06
C ILE A 54 -12.83 -7.71 -0.81
N ALA A 55 -11.60 -7.69 -0.30
CA ALA A 55 -10.84 -8.89 0.00
C ALA A 55 -11.55 -9.78 1.03
N LYS A 56 -12.09 -9.20 2.11
CA LYS A 56 -12.89 -9.90 3.12
C LYS A 56 -14.16 -10.52 2.52
N SER A 57 -14.93 -9.75 1.78
CA SER A 57 -16.20 -10.22 1.20
C SER A 57 -16.03 -11.39 0.22
N ARG A 58 -14.83 -11.50 -0.38
CA ARG A 58 -14.46 -12.55 -1.32
C ARG A 58 -13.64 -13.69 -0.69
N ASN A 59 -13.42 -13.64 0.63
CA ASN A 59 -12.62 -14.60 1.38
C ASN A 59 -11.20 -14.77 0.81
N TYR A 60 -10.55 -13.66 0.40
CA TYR A 60 -9.18 -13.70 -0.05
C TYR A 60 -8.24 -13.85 1.16
N GLN A 61 -7.50 -14.95 1.22
CA GLN A 61 -6.50 -15.17 2.27
C GLN A 61 -5.37 -14.13 2.22
N LYS A 62 -5.06 -13.64 1.03
CA LYS A 62 -4.07 -12.59 0.79
C LYS A 62 -4.55 -11.71 -0.36
N VAL A 63 -4.24 -10.44 -0.31
CA VAL A 63 -4.52 -9.47 -1.38
C VAL A 63 -3.33 -8.56 -1.60
N ILE A 64 -3.00 -8.26 -2.85
CA ILE A 64 -2.06 -7.20 -3.22
C ILE A 64 -2.90 -5.93 -3.40
N ILE A 65 -2.53 -4.86 -2.68
CA ILE A 65 -3.13 -3.53 -2.84
C ILE A 65 -2.05 -2.61 -3.42
N LEU A 66 -2.38 -1.94 -4.53
CA LEU A 66 -1.49 -1.00 -5.20
C LEU A 66 -2.19 0.35 -5.35
N GLU A 67 -1.43 1.43 -5.21
CA GLU A 67 -1.85 2.77 -5.68
C GLU A 67 -1.44 2.95 -7.14
N ASP A 68 -2.07 3.87 -7.84
CA ASP A 68 -1.87 4.07 -9.29
C ASP A 68 -0.53 4.75 -9.66
N ASP A 69 0.28 5.06 -8.65
CA ASP A 69 1.66 5.53 -8.83
C ASP A 69 2.71 4.46 -8.47
N PHE A 70 2.28 3.23 -8.17
CA PHE A 70 3.18 2.10 -8.03
C PHE A 70 3.90 1.79 -9.34
N MET A 71 5.18 1.47 -9.26
CA MET A 71 5.95 0.90 -10.36
C MET A 71 6.96 -0.12 -9.85
N PHE A 72 7.21 -1.16 -10.64
CA PHE A 72 8.31 -2.08 -10.34
C PHE A 72 9.65 -1.39 -10.54
N LYS A 73 10.62 -1.75 -9.72
CA LYS A 73 12.02 -1.49 -10.01
C LYS A 73 12.49 -2.40 -11.14
N GLU A 74 13.57 -2.01 -11.79
CA GLU A 74 14.15 -2.74 -12.90
C GLU A 74 14.35 -4.23 -12.56
N ASN A 75 14.01 -5.11 -13.49
CA ASN A 75 14.10 -6.57 -13.38
C ASN A 75 13.21 -7.23 -12.30
N HIS A 76 12.24 -6.50 -11.71
CA HIS A 76 11.29 -7.05 -10.74
C HIS A 76 9.89 -7.14 -11.32
N ASN A 77 9.15 -8.18 -10.90
CA ASN A 77 7.72 -8.34 -11.14
C ASN A 77 7.15 -9.39 -10.14
N PHE A 78 5.83 -9.59 -10.14
CA PHE A 78 5.20 -10.53 -9.20
C PHE A 78 5.54 -12.00 -9.45
N ASN A 79 6.08 -12.39 -10.62
CA ASN A 79 6.42 -13.78 -10.91
C ASN A 79 7.79 -14.18 -10.34
N ASN A 80 8.71 -13.22 -10.16
CA ASN A 80 10.05 -13.47 -9.62
C ASN A 80 10.23 -12.96 -8.18
N MET A 81 9.13 -12.53 -7.53
CA MET A 81 9.14 -12.08 -6.16
C MET A 81 9.10 -13.27 -5.19
N GLU A 82 10.03 -13.30 -4.25
CA GLU A 82 10.00 -14.22 -3.15
C GLU A 82 9.26 -13.63 -1.96
N LEU A 83 8.43 -14.44 -1.31
CA LEU A 83 7.69 -14.08 -0.10
C LEU A 83 8.22 -14.90 1.08
N PRO A 84 8.27 -14.35 2.30
CA PRO A 84 8.52 -15.13 3.50
C PRO A 84 7.33 -16.04 3.80
N GLU A 85 7.56 -17.08 4.61
CA GLU A 85 6.51 -18.03 4.99
C GLU A 85 5.45 -17.36 5.87
N ASP A 86 5.90 -16.53 6.82
CA ASP A 86 5.06 -15.86 7.80
C ASP A 86 5.19 -14.33 7.67
N TYR A 87 4.06 -13.67 7.45
CA TYR A 87 3.89 -12.21 7.47
C TYR A 87 2.42 -11.83 7.53
N ASP A 88 2.12 -10.71 8.16
CA ASP A 88 0.79 -10.08 8.14
C ASP A 88 0.70 -9.04 7.02
N VAL A 89 1.76 -8.24 6.85
CA VAL A 89 1.90 -7.28 5.74
C VAL A 89 3.27 -7.42 5.09
N PHE A 90 3.28 -7.59 3.77
CA PHE A 90 4.52 -7.59 3.00
C PHE A 90 4.62 -6.33 2.15
N LEU A 91 5.65 -5.53 2.39
CA LEU A 91 5.85 -4.22 1.79
C LEU A 91 6.57 -4.34 0.45
N LEU A 92 5.95 -3.87 -0.62
CA LEU A 92 6.47 -3.92 -1.99
C LEU A 92 7.22 -2.65 -2.38
N SER A 93 6.73 -1.51 -1.91
CA SER A 93 7.18 -0.18 -2.32
C SER A 93 7.11 0.77 -1.13
N ASN A 94 8.23 0.96 -0.42
CA ASN A 94 8.28 1.71 0.81
C ASN A 94 9.58 2.45 0.98
N LEU A 95 9.52 3.57 1.68
CA LEU A 95 10.68 4.27 2.21
C LEU A 95 10.95 3.75 3.63
N ILE A 96 11.80 2.75 3.75
CA ILE A 96 12.13 2.11 5.03
C ILE A 96 13.03 3.05 5.84
N LYS A 97 12.64 3.35 7.07
CA LYS A 97 13.37 4.20 8.02
C LYS A 97 13.97 3.40 9.18
N SER A 98 13.32 2.31 9.60
CA SER A 98 13.82 1.45 10.67
C SER A 98 13.41 0.00 10.41
N CYS A 99 14.37 -0.89 10.45
CA CYS A 99 14.18 -2.32 10.28
C CYS A 99 15.23 -3.13 11.02
N VAL A 100 14.94 -4.43 11.19
CA VAL A 100 15.89 -5.44 11.67
C VAL A 100 15.96 -6.56 10.63
N SER A 101 17.18 -6.98 10.30
CA SER A 101 17.38 -8.10 9.37
C SER A 101 16.88 -9.41 9.99
N ILE A 102 16.00 -10.12 9.26
CA ILE A 102 15.56 -11.48 9.63
C ILE A 102 16.57 -12.51 9.09
N ASN A 103 16.94 -12.34 7.82
CA ASN A 103 17.89 -13.20 7.10
C ASN A 103 18.49 -12.43 5.91
N ASP A 104 19.15 -13.14 4.99
CA ASP A 104 19.81 -12.50 3.84
C ASP A 104 18.84 -11.87 2.83
N ARG A 105 17.55 -12.22 2.88
CA ARG A 105 16.52 -11.76 1.93
C ARG A 105 15.54 -10.75 2.51
N PHE A 106 15.20 -10.85 3.80
CA PHE A 106 14.10 -10.13 4.41
C PHE A 106 14.48 -9.29 5.62
N ASN A 107 13.75 -8.20 5.79
CA ASN A 107 13.78 -7.32 6.96
C ASN A 107 12.42 -7.30 7.65
N ARG A 108 12.42 -7.29 8.98
CA ARG A 108 11.30 -6.90 9.83
C ARG A 108 11.25 -5.39 9.93
N ILE A 109 10.09 -4.79 9.65
CA ILE A 109 9.93 -3.34 9.54
C ILE A 109 9.26 -2.79 10.80
N TYR A 110 9.78 -1.67 11.30
CA TYR A 110 9.25 -0.93 12.44
C TYR A 110 8.91 0.53 12.11
N HIS A 111 9.45 1.05 11.00
CA HIS A 111 9.12 2.37 10.49
C HIS A 111 9.32 2.41 8.98
N CYS A 112 8.24 2.69 8.26
CA CYS A 112 8.30 2.98 6.84
C CYS A 112 7.27 4.04 6.47
N GLU A 113 7.48 4.69 5.34
CA GLU A 113 6.57 5.63 4.72
C GLU A 113 6.14 5.07 3.36
N TRP A 114 5.09 5.65 2.79
CA TRP A 114 4.42 5.26 1.56
C TRP A 114 3.63 3.95 1.68
N THR A 115 2.51 3.92 0.97
CA THR A 115 1.58 2.79 0.93
C THR A 115 1.29 2.33 -0.49
N SER A 116 2.12 2.77 -1.46
CA SER A 116 1.83 2.57 -2.88
C SER A 116 1.79 1.11 -3.34
N GLY A 117 2.35 0.18 -2.55
CA GLY A 117 2.26 -1.25 -2.85
C GLY A 117 2.56 -2.13 -1.64
N HIS A 118 1.62 -3.03 -1.32
CA HIS A 118 1.79 -4.00 -0.24
C HIS A 118 0.87 -5.21 -0.41
N ILE A 119 1.21 -6.32 0.22
CA ILE A 119 0.39 -7.53 0.33
C ILE A 119 -0.11 -7.61 1.75
N VAL A 120 -1.41 -7.82 1.93
CA VAL A 120 -2.04 -7.98 3.24
C VAL A 120 -2.57 -9.38 3.38
N ASN A 121 -2.30 -10.03 4.52
CA ASN A 121 -2.85 -11.32 4.91
C ASN A 121 -4.20 -11.12 5.60
N GLU A 122 -5.12 -12.07 5.49
CA GLU A 122 -6.44 -12.02 6.13
C GLU A 122 -6.36 -11.88 7.65
N SER A 123 -5.28 -12.35 8.27
CA SER A 123 -5.04 -12.26 9.72
C SER A 123 -5.12 -10.84 10.29
N ILE A 124 -4.83 -9.82 9.47
CA ILE A 124 -4.78 -8.42 9.92
C ILE A 124 -5.86 -7.52 9.30
N TYR A 125 -6.76 -8.05 8.45
CA TYR A 125 -7.73 -7.20 7.74
C TYR A 125 -8.55 -6.31 8.68
N ASP A 126 -9.11 -6.89 9.74
CA ASP A 126 -9.98 -6.16 10.67
C ASP A 126 -9.21 -5.10 11.45
N ASP A 127 -8.05 -5.45 11.98
CA ASP A 127 -7.22 -4.52 12.74
C ASP A 127 -6.65 -3.40 11.88
N LEU A 128 -6.34 -3.70 10.61
CA LEU A 128 -5.89 -2.67 9.67
C LEU A 128 -7.02 -1.72 9.30
N ILE A 129 -8.23 -2.23 9.03
CA ILE A 129 -9.43 -1.41 8.79
C ILE A 129 -9.70 -0.52 10.00
N GLN A 130 -9.72 -1.08 11.21
CA GLN A 130 -9.94 -0.33 12.44
C GLN A 130 -8.88 0.76 12.63
N ASN A 131 -7.61 0.44 12.43
CA ASN A 131 -6.50 1.39 12.53
C ASN A 131 -6.65 2.56 11.54
N LEU A 132 -7.08 2.29 10.30
CA LEU A 132 -7.33 3.32 9.31
C LEU A 132 -8.50 4.24 9.71
N TYR A 133 -9.59 3.69 10.25
CA TYR A 133 -10.71 4.48 10.79
C TYR A 133 -10.26 5.35 11.97
N GLU A 134 -9.46 4.83 12.87
CA GLU A 134 -8.91 5.59 14.02
C GLU A 134 -8.02 6.74 13.54
N GLY A 135 -7.18 6.53 12.52
CA GLY A 135 -6.35 7.57 11.92
C GLY A 135 -7.19 8.69 11.31
N MET A 136 -8.23 8.35 10.57
CA MET A 136 -9.17 9.33 10.01
C MET A 136 -9.94 10.08 11.09
N TRP A 137 -10.39 9.38 12.14
CA TRP A 137 -11.07 10.02 13.28
C TRP A 137 -10.14 11.00 14.01
N ASP A 138 -8.89 10.58 14.30
CA ASP A 138 -7.88 11.45 14.92
C ASP A 138 -7.65 12.71 14.06
N ARG A 139 -7.53 12.54 12.73
CA ARG A 139 -7.37 13.64 11.79
C ARG A 139 -8.55 14.60 11.78
N SER A 140 -9.78 14.09 11.87
CA SER A 140 -10.99 14.90 11.89
C SER A 140 -11.16 15.69 13.18
N LYS A 141 -10.70 15.14 14.31
CA LYS A 141 -10.83 15.75 15.65
C LYS A 141 -9.69 16.71 16.00
N ASN A 142 -8.46 16.27 15.70
CA ASN A 142 -7.24 16.96 16.14
C ASN A 142 -6.57 17.76 15.01
N GLY A 143 -7.17 17.75 13.81
CA GLY A 143 -6.67 18.46 12.64
C GLY A 143 -5.66 17.67 11.83
N LYS A 144 -5.32 18.22 10.66
CA LYS A 144 -4.38 17.63 9.73
C LYS A 144 -2.97 17.61 10.30
N SER A 145 -2.42 16.43 10.48
CA SER A 145 -1.05 16.21 10.96
C SER A 145 -0.41 15.05 10.21
N ARG A 146 0.92 15.07 10.09
CA ARG A 146 1.65 13.93 9.54
C ARG A 146 1.42 12.66 10.35
N SER A 147 1.27 12.77 11.68
CA SER A 147 1.06 11.61 12.56
C SER A 147 -0.22 10.83 12.29
N ASN A 148 -1.21 11.44 11.65
CA ASN A 148 -2.47 10.80 11.29
C ASN A 148 -2.62 10.52 9.78
N ASN A 149 -1.52 10.58 9.02
CA ASN A 149 -1.47 10.04 7.67
C ASN A 149 -1.45 8.51 7.72
N LEU A 150 -2.03 7.85 6.72
CA LEU A 150 -2.16 6.41 6.63
C LEU A 150 -0.83 5.69 6.87
N ASP A 151 0.20 6.07 6.13
CA ASP A 151 1.54 5.48 6.15
C ASP A 151 2.32 5.69 7.48
N ILE A 152 1.85 6.59 8.32
CA ILE A 152 2.39 6.83 9.66
C ILE A 152 1.52 6.16 10.73
N TYR A 153 0.18 6.24 10.57
CA TYR A 153 -0.72 5.74 11.60
C TYR A 153 -0.68 4.21 11.71
N TRP A 154 -0.57 3.50 10.60
CA TRP A 154 -0.48 2.03 10.60
C TRP A 154 0.78 1.48 11.27
N MET A 155 1.81 2.31 11.51
CA MET A 155 3.01 1.88 12.24
C MET A 155 2.71 1.42 13.66
N LYS A 156 1.57 1.83 14.24
CA LYS A 156 1.11 1.34 15.55
C LYS A 156 0.93 -0.17 15.54
N LEU A 157 0.54 -0.73 14.40
CA LEU A 157 0.33 -2.18 14.23
C LEU A 157 1.65 -2.95 14.13
N MET A 158 2.75 -2.31 13.72
CA MET A 158 4.04 -2.97 13.52
C MET A 158 4.65 -3.56 14.81
N LYS A 159 4.13 -3.18 15.98
CA LYS A 159 4.55 -3.76 17.27
C LYS A 159 4.02 -5.18 17.46
N ASN A 160 2.82 -5.46 16.94
CA ASN A 160 2.09 -6.70 17.20
C ASN A 160 2.00 -7.60 15.96
N TYR A 161 2.20 -7.03 14.77
CA TYR A 161 2.05 -7.71 13.48
C TYR A 161 3.36 -7.74 12.69
N ASN A 162 3.54 -8.78 11.88
CA ASN A 162 4.73 -9.00 11.08
C ASN A 162 4.68 -8.19 9.77
N PHE A 163 5.21 -6.94 9.82
CA PHE A 163 5.48 -6.14 8.63
C PHE A 163 6.87 -6.50 8.10
N ILE A 164 6.93 -7.06 6.91
CA ILE A 164 8.17 -7.58 6.31
C ILE A 164 8.38 -6.95 4.93
N SER A 165 9.62 -6.77 4.54
CA SER A 165 10.00 -6.40 3.19
C SER A 165 11.20 -7.22 2.72
N ASN A 166 11.42 -7.26 1.40
CA ASN A 166 12.73 -7.62 0.87
C ASN A 166 13.77 -6.60 1.32
N LYS A 167 15.04 -7.00 1.43
CA LYS A 167 16.16 -6.08 1.67
C LYS A 167 16.23 -4.98 0.62
N THR A 168 15.91 -5.31 -0.63
CA THR A 168 15.69 -4.34 -1.71
C THR A 168 14.21 -4.39 -2.08
N CYS A 169 13.49 -3.28 -1.88
CA CYS A 169 12.09 -3.18 -2.27
C CYS A 169 11.93 -3.47 -3.77
N VAL A 170 10.94 -4.28 -4.12
CA VAL A 170 10.67 -4.70 -5.51
C VAL A 170 9.99 -3.62 -6.34
N GLY A 171 9.41 -2.64 -5.68
CA GLY A 171 8.72 -1.51 -6.29
C GLY A 171 9.15 -0.17 -5.69
N THR A 172 8.65 0.88 -6.29
CA THR A 172 8.79 2.27 -5.85
C THR A 172 7.55 3.06 -6.22
N GLN A 173 7.45 4.27 -5.69
CA GLN A 173 6.41 5.22 -6.03
C GLN A 173 6.91 6.11 -7.19
N ARG A 174 6.09 6.25 -8.24
CA ARG A 174 6.42 7.06 -9.41
C ARG A 174 6.47 8.54 -9.06
N SER A 175 7.40 9.26 -9.69
CA SER A 175 7.38 10.72 -9.71
C SER A 175 6.19 11.24 -10.52
N GLY A 176 5.65 12.39 -10.16
CA GLY A 176 4.55 13.01 -10.88
C GLY A 176 3.65 13.86 -9.98
N TYR A 177 2.53 14.31 -10.53
CA TYR A 177 1.57 15.11 -9.79
C TYR A 177 0.85 14.27 -8.73
N SER A 178 0.86 14.73 -7.49
CA SER A 178 0.15 14.12 -6.37
C SER A 178 -1.19 14.81 -6.14
N ASP A 179 -2.29 14.09 -6.36
CA ASP A 179 -3.64 14.61 -6.10
C ASP A 179 -3.87 14.90 -4.60
N ILE A 180 -3.15 14.19 -3.72
CA ILE A 180 -3.21 14.42 -2.26
C ILE A 180 -2.53 15.73 -1.87
N LYS A 181 -1.36 16.02 -2.44
CA LYS A 181 -0.56 17.21 -2.10
C LYS A 181 -0.85 18.41 -2.98
N GLY A 182 -1.44 18.22 -4.16
CA GLY A 182 -1.70 19.26 -5.14
C GLY A 182 -0.44 19.80 -5.84
N GLU A 183 0.65 19.02 -5.85
CA GLU A 183 1.96 19.42 -6.40
C GLU A 183 2.68 18.26 -7.10
N ASN A 184 3.66 18.60 -7.94
CA ASN A 184 4.55 17.61 -8.53
C ASN A 184 5.56 17.12 -7.50
N ILE A 185 5.62 15.79 -7.32
CA ILE A 185 6.55 15.13 -6.41
C ILE A 185 7.65 14.46 -7.22
N SER A 186 8.89 14.78 -6.93
CA SER A 186 10.05 14.03 -7.43
C SER A 186 10.39 12.91 -6.44
N ARG A 187 10.50 11.70 -6.94
CA ARG A 187 10.99 10.54 -6.19
C ARG A 187 12.34 10.17 -6.79
N PHE A 188 13.38 10.31 -6.00
CA PHE A 188 14.70 9.83 -6.41
C PHE A 188 14.75 8.32 -6.17
N ASN A 189 15.07 7.58 -7.21
CA ASN A 189 15.30 6.13 -7.19
C ASN A 189 16.64 5.80 -6.55
#